data_7bbfeccbc6357dfd6add6587a4bc4380
#
_entry.id   7bbfeccbc6357dfd6add6587a4bc4380
#
_cell.length_a   1.000
_cell.length_b   1.000
_cell.length_c   1.000
_cell.angle_alpha   90.00
_cell.angle_beta   90.00
_cell.angle_gamma   90.00
#
_symmetry.space_group_name_H-M   'P 1'
#
loop_
_entity.id
_entity.type
_entity.pdbx_description
1 polymer ?
#
loop_
_entity_poly.entity_id
_entity_poly.type
_entity_poly.pdbx_seq_one_letter_code
_entity_poly.pdbx_strand_id
1 'polypeptide(L)'
;EEMGGWIVANGTKAHEINIMPDGGGRTGGESRLTDLVRTRLQANGMEDMTNCQWRPQMHLDSLRKVMRLGVENIILFPTINEAAASRTLPVLSALADQFRITVIGFPDWLKFTSIDEEVLFKLNVKMMANSYVDYQGDVAKEFSAKHRDYFYSEPSNVVNRAFDIVMCFIPLVDIERGNTLNVLREKDISGAFTRFRFHPVSGFGGLENPGLYLI
;
A
#
# COMPACT_ATOMS: atom_id res chain seq x y z
N GLU A 1 -9.66 -1.60 3.36
CA GLU A 1 -10.41 -2.79 2.89
C GLU A 1 -9.60 -3.65 1.94
N GLU A 2 -8.97 -3.11 0.90
CA GLU A 2 -8.23 -3.89 -0.12
C GLU A 2 -7.04 -4.66 0.46
N MET A 3 -6.24 -4.04 1.32
CA MET A 3 -5.11 -4.71 1.99
C MET A 3 -5.59 -5.89 2.84
N GLY A 4 -6.65 -5.69 3.64
CA GLY A 4 -7.25 -6.78 4.41
C GLY A 4 -7.82 -7.88 3.52
N GLY A 5 -8.41 -7.52 2.38
CA GLY A 5 -8.88 -8.48 1.38
C GLY A 5 -7.74 -9.28 0.76
N TRP A 6 -6.61 -8.63 0.44
CA TRP A 6 -5.42 -9.31 -0.07
C TRP A 6 -4.83 -10.29 0.96
N ILE A 7 -4.73 -9.87 2.23
CA ILE A 7 -4.24 -10.74 3.31
C ILE A 7 -5.15 -11.96 3.44
N VAL A 8 -6.47 -11.77 3.47
CA VAL A 8 -7.43 -12.89 3.55
C VAL A 8 -7.29 -13.84 2.36
N ALA A 9 -7.15 -13.32 1.14
CA ALA A 9 -7.02 -14.13 -0.06
C ALA A 9 -5.71 -14.95 -0.10
N ASN A 10 -4.62 -14.42 0.46
CA ASN A 10 -3.29 -15.04 0.41
C ASN A 10 -2.88 -15.65 1.75
N GLY A 11 -3.55 -15.29 2.85
CA GLY A 11 -3.21 -15.64 4.22
C GLY A 11 -3.86 -16.92 4.76
N THR A 12 -4.74 -17.60 4.02
CA THR A 12 -5.47 -18.80 4.52
C THR A 12 -4.56 -19.91 5.03
N LYS A 13 -3.27 -19.89 4.67
CA LYS A 13 -2.24 -20.82 5.15
C LYS A 13 -1.00 -20.08 5.66
N ALA A 14 -1.09 -18.78 5.85
CA ALA A 14 0.00 -17.93 6.31
C ALA A 14 -0.07 -17.74 7.84
N HIS A 15 1.01 -17.21 8.38
CA HIS A 15 1.08 -16.76 9.76
C HIS A 15 1.20 -15.23 9.77
N GLU A 16 0.21 -14.56 10.33
CA GLU A 16 0.14 -13.11 10.36
C GLU A 16 0.82 -12.57 11.63
N ILE A 17 1.72 -11.63 11.41
CA ILE A 17 2.50 -10.98 12.47
C ILE A 17 2.30 -9.46 12.35
N ASN A 18 1.92 -8.82 13.45
CA ASN A 18 1.85 -7.36 13.52
C ASN A 18 3.04 -6.83 14.33
N ILE A 19 3.91 -6.04 13.69
CA ILE A 19 5.01 -5.35 14.36
C ILE A 19 4.52 -3.95 14.73
N MET A 20 4.31 -3.73 16.03
CA MET A 20 3.86 -2.46 16.56
C MET A 20 5.06 -1.54 16.83
N PRO A 21 5.09 -0.32 16.28
CA PRO A 21 6.12 0.65 16.57
C PRO A 21 6.15 1.01 18.08
N ASP A 22 7.38 1.17 18.64
CA ASP A 22 7.53 1.61 20.03
C ASP A 22 7.44 3.13 20.13
N GLY A 23 6.70 3.63 21.13
CA GLY A 23 6.72 5.03 21.56
C GLY A 23 6.22 6.07 20.56
N GLY A 24 5.93 5.70 19.37
CA GLY A 24 5.22 6.54 18.42
C GLY A 24 3.81 6.72 18.93
N GLY A 25 3.49 7.91 19.41
CA GLY A 25 2.11 8.24 19.72
C GLY A 25 1.29 7.71 18.56
N ARG A 26 0.26 6.92 18.87
CA ARG A 26 -0.65 6.33 17.90
C ARG A 26 -1.07 7.43 16.93
N THR A 27 -0.34 7.61 15.86
CA THR A 27 -0.83 8.39 14.75
C THR A 27 -2.03 7.59 14.27
N GLY A 28 -3.21 8.21 14.31
CA GLY A 28 -4.49 7.48 14.17
C GLY A 28 -4.59 6.57 12.94
N GLY A 29 -3.66 6.74 11.95
CA GLY A 29 -3.56 5.92 10.75
C GLY A 29 -2.94 4.55 10.97
N GLU A 30 -1.84 4.44 11.72
CA GLU A 30 -1.13 3.16 11.94
C GLU A 30 -1.99 2.20 12.78
N SER A 31 -2.60 2.72 13.85
CA SER A 31 -3.53 1.95 14.68
C SER A 31 -4.79 1.55 13.91
N ARG A 32 -5.36 2.48 13.14
CA ARG A 32 -6.57 2.22 12.36
C ARG A 32 -6.34 1.13 11.30
N LEU A 33 -5.19 1.12 10.64
CA LEU A 33 -4.86 0.08 9.66
C LEU A 33 -4.81 -1.30 10.32
N THR A 34 -4.11 -1.41 11.46
CA THR A 34 -4.01 -2.67 12.23
C THR A 34 -5.39 -3.17 12.66
N ASP A 35 -6.24 -2.27 13.17
CA ASP A 35 -7.60 -2.62 13.62
C ASP A 35 -8.50 -3.06 12.46
N LEU A 36 -8.39 -2.40 11.30
CA LEU A 36 -9.13 -2.78 10.09
C LEU A 36 -8.69 -4.15 9.56
N VAL A 37 -7.38 -4.42 9.54
CA VAL A 37 -6.85 -5.74 9.13
C VAL A 37 -7.35 -6.82 10.09
N ARG A 38 -7.23 -6.61 11.39
CA ARG A 38 -7.71 -7.55 12.43
C ARG A 38 -9.20 -7.85 12.27
N THR A 39 -10.02 -6.81 12.14
CA THR A 39 -11.46 -6.97 11.93
C THR A 39 -11.76 -7.81 10.70
N ARG A 40 -11.01 -7.60 9.62
CA ARG A 40 -11.19 -8.36 8.38
C ARG A 40 -10.78 -9.81 8.50
N LEU A 41 -9.69 -10.12 9.20
CA LEU A 41 -9.25 -11.49 9.49
C LEU A 41 -10.30 -12.21 10.31
N GLN A 42 -10.77 -11.62 11.40
CA GLN A 42 -11.79 -12.20 12.28
C GLN A 42 -13.11 -12.46 11.54
N ALA A 43 -13.55 -11.52 10.69
CA ALA A 43 -14.75 -11.68 9.87
C ALA A 43 -14.66 -12.85 8.88
N ASN A 44 -13.45 -13.34 8.56
CA ASN A 44 -13.21 -14.49 7.70
C ASN A 44 -12.78 -15.74 8.47
N GLY A 45 -12.94 -15.75 9.79
CA GLY A 45 -12.64 -16.91 10.64
C GLY A 45 -11.16 -17.25 10.76
N MET A 46 -10.27 -16.28 10.46
CA MET A 46 -8.82 -16.44 10.62
C MET A 46 -8.40 -16.16 12.07
N GLU A 47 -7.27 -16.75 12.47
CA GLU A 47 -6.66 -16.48 13.77
C GLU A 47 -6.26 -15.01 13.88
N ASP A 48 -6.17 -14.47 15.10
CA ASP A 48 -5.67 -13.11 15.32
C ASP A 48 -4.16 -13.06 15.07
N MET A 49 -3.71 -11.88 14.65
CA MET A 49 -2.29 -11.65 14.37
C MET A 49 -1.44 -11.79 15.64
N THR A 50 -0.28 -12.41 15.51
CA THR A 50 0.74 -12.40 16.57
C THR A 50 1.33 -11.00 16.70
N ASN A 51 1.15 -10.36 17.86
CA ASN A 51 1.67 -9.02 18.10
C ASN A 51 3.12 -9.07 18.56
N CYS A 52 3.98 -8.30 17.91
CA CYS A 52 5.38 -8.12 18.26
C CYS A 52 5.66 -6.63 18.50
N GLN A 53 6.03 -6.28 19.74
CA GLN A 53 6.39 -4.88 20.05
C GLN A 53 7.75 -4.54 19.45
N TRP A 54 7.78 -3.53 18.57
CA TRP A 54 9.04 -2.99 18.08
C TRP A 54 9.84 -2.32 19.20
N ARG A 55 11.13 -2.57 19.23
CA ARG A 55 12.06 -1.92 20.16
C ARG A 55 13.29 -1.45 19.39
N PRO A 56 13.93 -0.33 19.79
CA PRO A 56 15.13 0.18 19.11
C PRO A 56 16.29 -0.83 19.01
N GLN A 57 16.33 -1.80 19.93
CA GLN A 57 17.34 -2.89 19.98
C GLN A 57 16.67 -4.24 19.61
N MET A 58 15.74 -4.24 18.66
CA MET A 58 15.12 -5.48 18.24
C MET A 58 16.16 -6.43 17.67
N HIS A 59 16.37 -7.55 18.36
CA HIS A 59 17.31 -8.58 17.94
C HIS A 59 16.65 -9.61 17.03
N LEU A 60 17.44 -10.19 16.15
CA LEU A 60 17.07 -11.27 15.24
C LEU A 60 16.30 -12.39 15.95
N ASP A 61 16.74 -12.78 17.15
CA ASP A 61 16.11 -13.84 17.94
C ASP A 61 14.67 -13.51 18.40
N SER A 62 14.37 -12.23 18.61
CA SER A 62 13.03 -11.82 19.02
C SER A 62 12.03 -11.98 17.88
N LEU A 63 12.42 -11.64 16.66
CA LEU A 63 11.61 -11.84 15.46
C LEU A 63 11.53 -13.33 15.08
N ARG A 64 12.66 -14.04 15.18
CA ARG A 64 12.71 -15.49 14.92
C ARG A 64 11.71 -16.29 15.76
N LYS A 65 11.50 -15.91 17.02
CA LYS A 65 10.58 -16.60 17.94
C LYS A 65 9.11 -16.49 17.55
N VAL A 66 8.74 -15.43 16.84
CA VAL A 66 7.35 -15.21 16.40
C VAL A 66 7.07 -15.72 15.01
N MET A 67 8.10 -16.14 14.24
CA MET A 67 7.95 -16.68 12.89
C MET A 67 7.74 -18.19 12.90
N ARG A 68 7.05 -18.70 11.89
CA ARG A 68 6.79 -20.13 11.67
C ARG A 68 7.52 -20.63 10.43
N LEU A 69 8.20 -21.77 10.56
CA LEU A 69 8.85 -22.46 9.44
C LEU A 69 7.81 -23.16 8.55
N GLY A 70 8.08 -23.20 7.26
CA GLY A 70 7.28 -23.95 6.29
C GLY A 70 5.99 -23.27 5.84
N VAL A 71 5.65 -22.13 6.43
CA VAL A 71 4.49 -21.31 6.05
C VAL A 71 4.95 -19.91 5.63
N GLU A 72 4.12 -19.19 4.90
CA GLU A 72 4.33 -17.78 4.63
C GLU A 72 4.10 -16.97 5.89
N ASN A 73 5.03 -16.07 6.24
CA ASN A 73 4.88 -15.14 7.36
C ASN A 73 4.54 -13.77 6.76
N ILE A 74 3.29 -13.36 6.89
CA ILE A 74 2.82 -12.05 6.46
C ILE A 74 3.00 -11.06 7.61
N ILE A 75 3.91 -10.12 7.44
CA ILE A 75 4.28 -9.15 8.46
C ILE A 75 3.64 -7.81 8.15
N LEU A 76 2.68 -7.40 8.97
CA LEU A 76 2.15 -6.05 8.94
C LEU A 76 3.05 -5.14 9.78
N PHE A 77 3.75 -4.21 9.13
CA PHE A 77 4.60 -3.23 9.78
C PHE A 77 4.17 -1.80 9.41
N PRO A 78 3.10 -1.30 10.04
CA PRO A 78 2.47 -0.04 9.68
C PRO A 78 3.22 1.15 10.29
N THR A 79 4.42 1.43 9.81
CA THR A 79 5.22 2.57 10.28
C THR A 79 5.59 3.53 9.16
N ILE A 80 5.49 4.83 9.44
CA ILE A 80 6.03 5.93 8.64
C ILE A 80 7.34 6.48 9.22
N ASN A 81 7.85 5.86 10.30
CA ASN A 81 9.09 6.27 10.94
C ASN A 81 10.28 5.59 10.24
N GLU A 82 11.09 6.39 9.55
CA GLU A 82 12.27 5.90 8.82
C GLU A 82 13.26 5.18 9.73
N ALA A 83 13.51 5.69 10.95
CA ALA A 83 14.43 5.05 11.89
C ALA A 83 13.93 3.68 12.38
N ALA A 84 12.61 3.49 12.49
CA ALA A 84 12.02 2.20 12.82
C ALA A 84 12.14 1.23 11.63
N ALA A 85 11.81 1.69 10.42
CA ALA A 85 11.88 0.89 9.22
C ALA A 85 13.33 0.48 8.88
N SER A 86 14.28 1.42 8.88
CA SER A 86 15.68 1.17 8.54
C SER A 86 16.41 0.23 9.52
N ARG A 87 15.94 0.12 10.75
CA ARG A 87 16.48 -0.84 11.73
C ARG A 87 15.83 -2.21 11.65
N THR A 88 14.54 -2.27 11.34
CA THR A 88 13.77 -3.52 11.38
C THR A 88 13.89 -4.30 10.08
N LEU A 89 13.81 -3.64 8.92
CA LEU A 89 13.81 -4.32 7.62
C LEU A 89 15.09 -5.11 7.33
N PRO A 90 16.32 -4.62 7.64
CA PRO A 90 17.52 -5.44 7.49
C PRO A 90 17.52 -6.68 8.37
N VAL A 91 16.97 -6.60 9.58
CA VAL A 91 16.87 -7.74 10.50
C VAL A 91 15.90 -8.79 9.95
N LEU A 92 14.75 -8.35 9.40
CA LEU A 92 13.82 -9.24 8.69
C LEU A 92 14.45 -9.85 7.44
N SER A 93 15.20 -9.07 6.67
CA SER A 93 15.91 -9.55 5.47
C SER A 93 16.93 -10.65 5.79
N ALA A 94 17.62 -10.56 6.94
CA ALA A 94 18.50 -11.63 7.39
C ALA A 94 17.76 -12.93 7.76
N LEU A 95 16.48 -12.84 8.10
CA LEU A 95 15.62 -14.02 8.37
C LEU A 95 14.99 -14.60 7.10
N ALA A 96 14.94 -13.86 6.00
CA ALA A 96 14.34 -14.29 4.75
C ALA A 96 15.03 -15.50 4.10
N ASP A 97 16.27 -15.82 4.49
CA ASP A 97 16.97 -17.03 4.05
C ASP A 97 16.43 -18.30 4.73
N GLN A 98 15.75 -18.17 5.87
CA GLN A 98 15.22 -19.29 6.66
C GLN A 98 13.70 -19.36 6.66
N PHE A 99 13.04 -18.22 6.50
CA PHE A 99 11.59 -18.07 6.56
C PHE A 99 11.07 -17.46 5.26
N ARG A 100 9.89 -17.89 4.84
CA ARG A 100 9.16 -17.18 3.80
C ARG A 100 8.53 -15.94 4.43
N ILE A 101 8.87 -14.77 3.90
CA ILE A 101 8.45 -13.49 4.48
C ILE A 101 7.85 -12.61 3.39
N THR A 102 6.67 -12.08 3.66
CA THR A 102 6.07 -10.97 2.92
C THR A 102 5.79 -9.85 3.91
N VAL A 103 6.32 -8.66 3.65
CA VAL A 103 6.10 -7.50 4.51
C VAL A 103 5.09 -6.56 3.88
N ILE A 104 4.14 -6.10 4.67
CA ILE A 104 3.16 -5.09 4.27
C ILE A 104 3.55 -3.78 4.95
N GLY A 105 3.87 -2.78 4.13
CA GLY A 105 4.33 -1.48 4.57
C GLY A 105 3.60 -0.32 3.90
N PHE A 106 4.15 0.89 4.09
CA PHE A 106 3.61 2.12 3.51
C PHE A 106 4.45 2.59 2.31
N PRO A 107 3.83 3.23 1.30
CA PRO A 107 4.52 3.79 0.14
C PRO A 107 5.57 4.86 0.50
N ASP A 108 5.48 5.44 1.70
CA ASP A 108 6.47 6.40 2.20
C ASP A 108 7.88 5.81 2.31
N TRP A 109 8.00 4.48 2.46
CA TRP A 109 9.29 3.80 2.51
C TRP A 109 10.11 3.96 1.23
N LEU A 110 9.46 4.16 0.08
CA LEU A 110 10.13 4.45 -1.19
C LEU A 110 10.86 5.81 -1.21
N LYS A 111 10.57 6.68 -0.23
CA LYS A 111 11.23 7.98 -0.06
C LYS A 111 12.39 7.93 0.95
N PHE A 112 12.49 6.83 1.70
CA PHE A 112 13.50 6.70 2.74
C PHE A 112 14.87 6.39 2.12
N THR A 113 15.85 7.23 2.40
CA THR A 113 17.20 7.10 1.85
C THR A 113 18.07 6.09 2.58
N SER A 114 17.63 5.67 3.77
CA SER A 114 18.33 4.72 4.63
C SER A 114 17.91 3.26 4.42
N ILE A 115 17.00 2.99 3.48
CA ILE A 115 16.53 1.64 3.15
C ILE A 115 17.03 1.28 1.76
N ASP A 116 17.75 0.16 1.68
CA ASP A 116 18.19 -0.41 0.43
C ASP A 116 17.00 -1.08 -0.30
N GLU A 117 16.84 -0.80 -1.59
CA GLU A 117 15.81 -1.42 -2.42
C GLU A 117 15.93 -2.95 -2.45
N GLU A 118 17.14 -3.50 -2.42
CA GLU A 118 17.36 -4.95 -2.35
C GLU A 118 16.68 -5.58 -1.14
N VAL A 119 16.67 -4.88 -0.01
CA VAL A 119 15.99 -5.33 1.22
C VAL A 119 14.47 -5.41 1.00
N LEU A 120 13.89 -4.42 0.32
CA LEU A 120 12.47 -4.40 0.00
C LEU A 120 12.09 -5.56 -0.94
N PHE A 121 12.88 -5.80 -1.96
CA PHE A 121 12.68 -6.93 -2.88
C PHE A 121 12.82 -8.28 -2.19
N LYS A 122 13.87 -8.48 -1.40
CA LYS A 122 14.12 -9.73 -0.67
C LYS A 122 12.99 -10.08 0.31
N LEU A 123 12.38 -9.07 0.90
CA LEU A 123 11.24 -9.20 1.82
C LEU A 123 9.87 -9.26 1.11
N ASN A 124 9.86 -9.30 -0.22
CA ASN A 124 8.61 -9.26 -1.00
C ASN A 124 7.65 -8.18 -0.48
N VAL A 125 8.18 -6.97 -0.25
CA VAL A 125 7.40 -5.89 0.35
C VAL A 125 6.21 -5.54 -0.53
N LYS A 126 5.04 -5.43 0.09
CA LYS A 126 3.79 -5.02 -0.55
C LYS A 126 3.32 -3.69 0.04
N MET A 127 2.96 -2.78 -0.83
CA MET A 127 2.49 -1.45 -0.44
C MET A 127 1.21 -1.11 -1.18
N MET A 128 0.27 -0.43 -0.51
CA MET A 128 -0.93 0.09 -1.13
C MET A 128 -0.72 1.54 -1.52
N ALA A 129 -0.62 1.81 -2.81
CA ALA A 129 -0.41 3.15 -3.36
C ALA A 129 -1.67 3.67 -4.06
N ASN A 130 -1.93 4.96 -3.95
CA ASN A 130 -3.03 5.63 -4.64
C ASN A 130 -2.71 5.99 -6.11
N SER A 131 -1.46 5.82 -6.50
CA SER A 131 -1.01 5.97 -7.88
C SER A 131 0.18 5.05 -8.13
N TYR A 132 0.30 4.57 -9.35
CA TYR A 132 1.40 3.74 -9.80
C TYR A 132 1.78 4.12 -11.23
N VAL A 133 3.06 4.20 -11.53
CA VAL A 133 3.54 4.47 -12.88
C VAL A 133 4.03 3.16 -13.49
N ASP A 134 3.23 2.63 -14.41
CA ASP A 134 3.69 1.55 -15.27
C ASP A 134 4.53 2.13 -16.42
N TYR A 135 5.83 2.20 -16.23
CA TYR A 135 6.76 2.69 -17.26
C TYR A 135 6.81 1.81 -18.51
N GLN A 136 6.19 0.65 -18.52
CA GLN A 136 6.06 -0.19 -19.71
C GLN A 136 4.77 0.11 -20.50
N GLY A 137 3.78 0.74 -19.87
CA GLY A 137 2.51 1.11 -20.49
C GLY A 137 2.67 2.20 -21.56
N ASP A 138 2.01 2.04 -22.71
CA ASP A 138 2.17 2.95 -23.86
C ASP A 138 1.76 4.38 -23.51
N VAL A 139 0.65 4.57 -22.78
CA VAL A 139 0.17 5.90 -22.37
C VAL A 139 1.17 6.60 -21.46
N ALA A 140 1.72 5.87 -20.48
CA ALA A 140 2.73 6.43 -19.57
C ALA A 140 4.01 6.81 -20.30
N LYS A 141 4.48 5.98 -21.26
CA LYS A 141 5.64 6.28 -22.11
C LYS A 141 5.42 7.54 -22.95
N GLU A 142 4.29 7.60 -23.64
CA GLU A 142 3.97 8.74 -24.52
C GLU A 142 3.84 10.03 -23.71
N PHE A 143 3.11 9.98 -22.61
CA PHE A 143 2.95 11.14 -21.72
C PHE A 143 4.29 11.62 -21.15
N SER A 144 5.12 10.71 -20.62
CA SER A 144 6.42 11.05 -20.06
C SER A 144 7.36 11.62 -21.11
N ALA A 145 7.36 11.08 -22.34
CA ALA A 145 8.14 11.61 -23.44
C ALA A 145 7.72 13.05 -23.79
N LYS A 146 6.42 13.29 -24.01
CA LYS A 146 5.89 14.61 -24.30
C LYS A 146 6.17 15.61 -23.16
N HIS A 147 6.04 15.18 -21.92
CA HIS A 147 6.34 16.04 -20.77
C HIS A 147 7.82 16.45 -20.74
N ARG A 148 8.74 15.49 -20.97
CA ARG A 148 10.18 15.78 -21.06
C ARG A 148 10.51 16.74 -22.18
N ASP A 149 9.93 16.54 -23.35
CA ASP A 149 10.17 17.38 -24.52
C ASP A 149 9.72 18.83 -24.29
N TYR A 150 8.64 19.02 -23.54
CA TYR A 150 8.08 20.35 -23.28
C TYR A 150 8.66 21.03 -22.04
N PHE A 151 8.83 20.28 -20.94
CA PHE A 151 9.22 20.82 -19.62
C PHE A 151 10.67 20.52 -19.24
N TYR A 152 11.40 19.74 -20.03
CA TYR A 152 12.78 19.33 -19.77
C TYR A 152 12.97 18.64 -18.40
N SER A 153 11.94 17.95 -17.92
CA SER A 153 11.91 17.24 -16.62
C SER A 153 11.01 16.03 -16.66
N GLU A 154 11.23 15.10 -15.74
CA GLU A 154 10.31 13.98 -15.54
C GLU A 154 8.99 14.44 -14.87
N PRO A 155 7.84 13.87 -15.26
CA PRO A 155 6.58 14.19 -14.63
C PRO A 155 6.56 13.70 -13.19
N SER A 156 6.24 14.59 -12.26
CA SER A 156 6.03 14.22 -10.85
C SER A 156 4.72 13.44 -10.67
N ASN A 157 4.58 12.76 -9.53
CA ASN A 157 3.32 12.06 -9.18
C ASN A 157 2.09 13.01 -9.21
N VAL A 158 2.28 14.29 -8.90
CA VAL A 158 1.19 15.29 -8.97
C VAL A 158 0.79 15.54 -10.42
N VAL A 159 1.76 15.65 -11.32
CA VAL A 159 1.54 15.84 -12.76
C VAL A 159 0.85 14.61 -13.36
N ASN A 160 1.30 13.40 -13.03
CA ASN A 160 0.68 12.16 -13.47
C ASN A 160 -0.80 12.06 -13.05
N ARG A 161 -1.09 12.42 -11.80
CA ARG A 161 -2.47 12.42 -11.29
C ARG A 161 -3.33 13.51 -11.94
N ALA A 162 -2.77 14.70 -12.18
CA ALA A 162 -3.47 15.77 -12.89
C ALA A 162 -3.83 15.35 -14.32
N PHE A 163 -2.91 14.69 -15.04
CA PHE A 163 -3.17 14.12 -16.35
C PHE A 163 -4.36 13.16 -16.30
N ASP A 164 -4.38 12.22 -15.39
CA ASP A 164 -5.48 11.25 -15.27
C ASP A 164 -6.82 11.94 -14.94
N ILE A 165 -6.81 12.92 -14.04
CA ILE A 165 -8.01 13.69 -13.73
C ILE A 165 -8.58 14.34 -15.00
N VAL A 166 -7.74 15.00 -15.76
CA VAL A 166 -8.16 15.66 -17.00
C VAL A 166 -8.69 14.65 -18.01
N MET A 167 -7.92 13.57 -18.26
CA MET A 167 -8.26 12.58 -19.29
C MET A 167 -9.49 11.74 -18.94
N CYS A 168 -9.71 11.47 -17.66
CA CYS A 168 -10.85 10.64 -17.22
C CYS A 168 -12.13 11.45 -16.98
N PHE A 169 -12.03 12.68 -16.46
CA PHE A 169 -13.21 13.43 -16.01
C PHE A 169 -13.74 14.42 -17.05
N ILE A 170 -12.91 15.03 -17.89
CA ILE A 170 -13.40 15.95 -18.92
C ILE A 170 -14.39 15.28 -19.89
N PRO A 171 -14.08 14.08 -20.43
CA PRO A 171 -15.04 13.37 -21.27
C PRO A 171 -16.36 13.03 -20.56
N LEU A 172 -16.30 12.71 -19.25
CA LEU A 172 -17.52 12.39 -18.49
C LEU A 172 -18.42 13.62 -18.30
N VAL A 173 -17.86 14.78 -18.07
CA VAL A 173 -18.65 16.02 -17.91
C VAL A 173 -19.32 16.41 -19.22
N ASP A 174 -18.66 16.20 -20.34
CA ASP A 174 -19.18 16.55 -21.66
C ASP A 174 -20.28 15.57 -22.15
N ILE A 175 -20.06 14.26 -21.96
CA ILE A 175 -20.95 13.21 -22.44
C ILE A 175 -22.18 13.05 -21.53
N GLU A 176 -21.99 13.08 -20.23
CA GLU A 176 -22.98 12.71 -19.21
C GLU A 176 -23.64 13.92 -18.53
N ARG A 177 -23.93 14.97 -19.28
CA ARG A 177 -24.51 16.25 -18.79
C ARG A 177 -25.54 16.06 -17.67
N GLY A 178 -25.15 16.33 -16.42
CA GLY A 178 -26.00 16.21 -15.24
C GLY A 178 -26.07 14.81 -14.59
N ASN A 179 -25.50 13.76 -15.19
CA ASN A 179 -25.49 12.40 -14.67
C ASN A 179 -24.10 11.94 -14.19
N THR A 180 -23.10 12.81 -14.23
CA THR A 180 -21.68 12.49 -13.91
C THR A 180 -21.52 11.79 -12.56
N LEU A 181 -22.24 12.23 -11.51
CA LEU A 181 -22.15 11.64 -10.17
C LEU A 181 -22.67 10.18 -10.14
N ASN A 182 -23.70 9.86 -10.90
CA ASN A 182 -24.19 8.49 -10.96
C ASN A 182 -23.22 7.59 -11.71
N VAL A 183 -22.66 8.07 -12.82
CA VAL A 183 -21.64 7.34 -13.58
C VAL A 183 -20.41 7.06 -12.71
N LEU A 184 -19.96 8.03 -11.91
CA LEU A 184 -18.82 7.86 -10.98
C LEU A 184 -19.11 6.85 -9.86
N ARG A 185 -20.36 6.67 -9.46
CA ARG A 185 -20.77 5.66 -8.46
C ARG A 185 -20.83 4.25 -9.02
N GLU A 186 -21.13 4.11 -10.31
CA GLU A 186 -21.41 2.83 -10.94
C GLU A 186 -20.22 2.24 -11.69
N LYS A 187 -19.27 3.09 -12.10
CA LYS A 187 -18.16 2.68 -12.95
C LYS A 187 -16.80 2.85 -12.26
N ASP A 188 -15.99 1.80 -12.33
CA ASP A 188 -14.56 1.90 -12.08
C ASP A 188 -13.91 2.56 -13.31
N ILE A 189 -13.17 3.63 -13.08
CA ILE A 189 -12.43 4.36 -14.12
C ILE A 189 -10.95 4.16 -13.86
N SER A 190 -10.24 3.63 -14.84
CA SER A 190 -8.79 3.46 -14.75
C SER A 190 -8.11 4.53 -15.61
N GLY A 191 -7.35 5.40 -14.96
CA GLY A 191 -6.39 6.27 -15.62
C GLY A 191 -5.10 5.51 -15.96
N ALA A 192 -4.13 6.21 -16.50
CA ALA A 192 -2.80 5.66 -16.77
C ALA A 192 -1.98 5.43 -15.49
N PHE A 193 -2.23 6.21 -14.45
CA PHE A 193 -1.47 6.26 -13.20
C PHE A 193 -2.33 6.09 -11.96
N THR A 194 -3.64 6.34 -12.04
CA THR A 194 -4.58 6.38 -10.91
C THR A 194 -5.81 5.53 -11.21
N ARG A 195 -6.25 4.76 -10.22
CA ARG A 195 -7.52 4.04 -10.28
C ARG A 195 -8.58 4.85 -9.54
N PHE A 196 -9.69 5.13 -10.21
CA PHE A 196 -10.83 5.84 -9.65
C PHE A 196 -11.98 4.86 -9.44
N ARG A 197 -12.27 4.57 -8.17
CA ARG A 197 -13.36 3.72 -7.73
C ARG A 197 -14.13 4.45 -6.64
N PHE A 198 -15.16 5.18 -7.03
CA PHE A 198 -15.86 6.04 -6.11
C PHE A 198 -16.94 5.32 -5.32
N HIS A 199 -16.93 5.54 -4.00
CA HIS A 199 -17.99 5.08 -3.11
C HIS A 199 -18.64 6.25 -2.39
N PRO A 200 -19.97 6.19 -2.17
CA PRO A 200 -20.66 7.20 -1.36
C PRO A 200 -20.15 7.20 0.07
N VAL A 201 -19.88 8.39 0.60
CA VAL A 201 -19.61 8.56 2.02
C VAL A 201 -20.95 8.71 2.76
N SER A 202 -21.20 7.83 3.73
CA SER A 202 -22.44 7.85 4.50
C SER A 202 -22.60 9.18 5.24
N GLY A 203 -23.76 9.83 5.07
CA GLY A 203 -24.19 11.00 5.85
C GLY A 203 -23.95 12.37 5.19
N PHE A 204 -23.08 12.51 4.18
CA PHE A 204 -22.73 13.82 3.60
C PHE A 204 -22.91 13.94 2.08
N GLY A 205 -23.36 12.90 1.42
CA GLY A 205 -23.61 12.91 -0.04
C GLY A 205 -22.37 13.03 -0.92
N GLY A 206 -21.16 13.00 -0.35
CA GLY A 206 -19.89 13.01 -1.07
C GLY A 206 -19.48 11.64 -1.57
N LEU A 207 -18.43 11.63 -2.41
CA LEU A 207 -17.78 10.41 -2.90
C LEU A 207 -16.34 10.39 -2.42
N GLU A 208 -15.85 9.23 -2.00
CA GLU A 208 -14.43 8.99 -1.76
C GLU A 208 -13.88 8.01 -2.79
N ASN A 209 -12.59 8.13 -3.09
CA ASN A 209 -11.90 7.21 -3.98
C ASN A 209 -10.98 6.26 -3.18
N PRO A 210 -11.41 5.05 -2.86
CA PRO A 210 -10.57 4.02 -2.25
C PRO A 210 -9.74 3.22 -3.27
N GLY A 211 -9.75 3.61 -4.55
CA GLY A 211 -8.98 2.93 -5.58
C GLY A 211 -7.48 2.94 -5.27
N LEU A 212 -6.89 1.76 -5.10
CA LEU A 212 -5.49 1.58 -4.75
C LEU A 212 -4.82 0.56 -5.68
N TYR A 213 -3.52 0.68 -5.82
CA TYR A 213 -2.64 -0.33 -6.41
C TYR A 213 -1.91 -1.07 -5.28
N LEU A 214 -1.79 -2.37 -5.44
CA LEU A 214 -0.84 -3.17 -4.68
C LEU A 214 0.46 -3.23 -5.49
N ILE A 215 1.52 -2.68 -4.94
CA ILE A 215 2.86 -2.63 -5.52
C ILE A 215 3.84 -3.41 -4.68
#